data_47f16cf884c6d6a5ce66a6b9b8ab34cf
#
_entry.id   47f16cf884c6d6a5ce66a6b9b8ab34cf
#
_cell.length_a   1.000
_cell.length_b   1.000
_cell.length_c   1.000
_cell.angle_alpha   90.00
_cell.angle_beta   90.00
_cell.angle_gamma   90.00
#
_symmetry.space_group_name_H-M   'P 1'
#
loop_
_entity.id
_entity.type
_entity.pdbx_description
1 polymer ?
#
loop_
_entity_poly.entity_id
_entity_poly.type
_entity_poly.pdbx_seq_one_letter_code
_entity_poly.pdbx_strand_id
1 'polypeptide(L)'
;MAFFGEEAEQNVKKAIELKYSLIPYIYTYAREAHDAGLPIMRPMFLEYPYDVETFDTDAQFMFGKELLIAPVVKKNAKTKNLYLPEGNWLNYNDKRTLYSGEQWLTVDAPLSCIPMFVKQGSIIPTMPVMNYIGEHPEYPVIFEVFPAVEGQSASFLLYEDEGTDLGYLKDEFLKTPINVKTTLKGLKLLFPHVRVVTISYHLSGI
;
A
#
# COMPACT_ATOMS: atom_id res chain seq x y z
N MET A 1 16.79 21.20 3.71
CA MET A 1 16.89 20.00 4.59
C MET A 1 18.19 19.93 5.40
N ALA A 2 19.20 20.69 5.09
CA ALA A 2 20.47 20.74 5.82
C ALA A 2 20.38 21.05 7.33
N PHE A 3 19.25 21.56 7.81
CA PHE A 3 19.04 21.90 9.24
C PHE A 3 18.97 20.69 10.19
N PHE A 4 18.65 19.48 9.70
CA PHE A 4 18.43 18.30 10.54
C PHE A 4 19.52 17.24 10.40
N GLY A 5 20.57 17.49 9.60
CA GLY A 5 21.70 16.59 9.38
C GLY A 5 21.44 15.52 8.29
N GLU A 6 22.52 14.83 7.92
CA GLU A 6 22.52 13.85 6.82
C GLU A 6 21.58 12.66 7.06
N GLU A 7 21.49 12.15 8.29
CA GLU A 7 20.60 11.03 8.63
C GLU A 7 19.14 11.39 8.36
N ALA A 8 18.72 12.59 8.78
CA ALA A 8 17.36 13.06 8.54
C ALA A 8 17.08 13.24 7.03
N GLU A 9 18.04 13.76 6.29
CA GLU A 9 17.94 13.93 4.83
C GLU A 9 17.76 12.58 4.13
N GLN A 10 18.58 11.58 4.47
CA GLN A 10 18.47 10.22 3.90
C GLN A 10 17.13 9.56 4.23
N ASN A 11 16.63 9.70 5.46
CA ASN A 11 15.34 9.12 5.86
C ASN A 11 14.17 9.79 5.13
N VAL A 12 14.19 11.11 4.98
CA VAL A 12 13.18 11.85 4.22
C VAL A 12 13.23 11.46 2.74
N LYS A 13 14.43 11.33 2.16
CA LYS A 13 14.60 10.88 0.77
C LYS A 13 13.94 9.51 0.55
N LYS A 14 14.21 8.53 1.40
CA LYS A 14 13.58 7.19 1.34
C LYS A 14 12.06 7.26 1.42
N ALA A 15 11.52 8.11 2.30
CA ALA A 15 10.07 8.28 2.42
C ALA A 15 9.45 8.91 1.17
N ILE A 16 10.14 9.86 0.54
CA ILE A 16 9.72 10.47 -0.73
C ILE A 16 9.78 9.43 -1.86
N GLU A 17 10.87 8.67 -1.95
CA GLU A 17 11.03 7.59 -2.95
C GLU A 17 9.92 6.55 -2.83
N LEU A 18 9.58 6.13 -1.60
CA LEU A 18 8.46 5.23 -1.36
C LEU A 18 7.13 5.86 -1.81
N LYS A 19 6.88 7.13 -1.48
CA LYS A 19 5.68 7.84 -1.95
C LYS A 19 5.61 7.89 -3.48
N TYR A 20 6.72 8.17 -4.16
CA TYR A 20 6.77 8.19 -5.62
C TYR A 20 6.52 6.81 -6.22
N SER A 21 7.11 5.77 -5.64
CA SER A 21 6.82 4.40 -6.10
C SER A 21 5.35 4.00 -5.97
N LEU A 22 4.63 4.55 -4.99
CA LEU A 22 3.21 4.29 -4.76
C LEU A 22 2.26 5.18 -5.58
N ILE A 23 2.74 5.99 -6.53
CA ILE A 23 1.87 6.89 -7.33
C ILE A 23 0.71 6.14 -8.01
N PRO A 24 0.88 4.96 -8.66
CA PRO A 24 -0.25 4.26 -9.27
C PRO A 24 -1.32 3.83 -8.25
N TYR A 25 -0.88 3.44 -7.06
CA TYR A 25 -1.76 3.12 -5.93
C TYR A 25 -2.52 4.36 -5.45
N ILE A 26 -1.80 5.45 -5.18
CA ILE A 26 -2.38 6.72 -4.71
C ILE A 26 -3.37 7.27 -5.73
N TYR A 27 -3.04 7.23 -7.02
CA TYR A 27 -3.87 7.75 -8.09
C TYR A 27 -5.19 6.97 -8.24
N THR A 28 -5.12 5.65 -8.11
CA THR A 28 -6.30 4.80 -8.08
C THR A 28 -7.23 5.16 -6.92
N TYR A 29 -6.68 5.37 -5.72
CA TYR A 29 -7.48 5.79 -4.56
C TYR A 29 -7.94 7.24 -4.62
N ALA A 30 -7.22 8.12 -5.32
CA ALA A 30 -7.69 9.47 -5.62
C ALA A 30 -8.95 9.43 -6.51
N ARG A 31 -8.99 8.50 -7.48
CA ARG A 31 -10.20 8.25 -8.28
C ARG A 31 -11.34 7.70 -7.44
N GLU A 32 -11.09 6.76 -6.53
CA GLU A 32 -12.12 6.26 -5.60
C GLU A 32 -12.66 7.40 -4.70
N ALA A 33 -11.77 8.29 -4.25
CA ALA A 33 -12.18 9.46 -3.47
C ALA A 33 -13.08 10.40 -4.26
N HIS A 34 -12.79 10.61 -5.54
CA HIS A 34 -13.65 11.39 -6.45
C HIS A 34 -15.01 10.71 -6.68
N ASP A 35 -15.02 9.41 -6.94
CA ASP A 35 -16.24 8.68 -7.32
C ASP A 35 -17.16 8.39 -6.12
N ALA A 36 -16.58 8.08 -4.95
CA ALA A 36 -17.31 7.58 -3.77
C ALA A 36 -17.21 8.47 -2.52
N GLY A 37 -16.38 9.53 -2.55
CA GLY A 37 -16.14 10.37 -1.38
C GLY A 37 -15.29 9.71 -0.29
N LEU A 38 -14.70 8.53 -0.55
CA LEU A 38 -13.88 7.82 0.43
C LEU A 38 -12.45 8.39 0.43
N PRO A 39 -11.92 8.87 1.57
CA PRO A 39 -10.58 9.44 1.60
C PRO A 39 -9.51 8.37 1.33
N ILE A 40 -8.35 8.80 0.82
CA ILE A 40 -7.18 7.92 0.64
C ILE A 40 -6.62 7.49 1.99
N MET A 41 -6.47 8.45 2.92
CA MET A 41 -6.12 8.19 4.32
C MET A 41 -7.40 8.02 5.12
N ARG A 42 -7.62 6.84 5.69
CA ARG A 42 -8.87 6.44 6.34
C ARG A 42 -8.64 6.17 7.82
N PRO A 43 -9.44 6.74 8.73
CA PRO A 43 -9.43 6.25 10.10
C PRO A 43 -9.78 4.76 10.11
N MET A 44 -9.22 4.01 11.05
CA MET A 44 -9.35 2.55 11.11
C MET A 44 -10.82 2.10 11.13
N PHE A 45 -11.67 2.78 11.89
CA PHE A 45 -13.11 2.45 12.00
C PHE A 45 -13.89 2.58 10.68
N LEU A 46 -13.38 3.32 9.70
CA LEU A 46 -14.04 3.43 8.38
C LEU A 46 -13.96 2.12 7.58
N GLU A 47 -12.84 1.40 7.70
CA GLU A 47 -12.64 0.10 7.05
C GLU A 47 -13.11 -1.08 7.95
N TYR A 48 -13.09 -0.89 9.27
CA TYR A 48 -13.45 -1.90 10.27
C TYR A 48 -14.48 -1.38 11.27
N PRO A 49 -15.71 -1.04 10.80
CA PRO A 49 -16.72 -0.34 11.62
C PRO A 49 -17.31 -1.18 12.77
N TYR A 50 -17.09 -2.49 12.75
CA TYR A 50 -17.59 -3.39 13.79
C TYR A 50 -16.51 -3.82 14.79
N ASP A 51 -15.27 -3.41 14.57
CA ASP A 51 -14.16 -3.66 15.47
C ASP A 51 -13.96 -2.46 16.40
N VAL A 52 -14.36 -2.62 17.66
CA VAL A 52 -14.37 -1.55 18.68
C VAL A 52 -12.98 -1.00 18.98
N GLU A 53 -11.93 -1.83 18.85
CA GLU A 53 -10.53 -1.42 19.07
C GLU A 53 -10.08 -0.37 18.05
N THR A 54 -10.72 -0.30 16.88
CA THR A 54 -10.35 0.63 15.81
C THR A 54 -10.77 2.07 16.07
N PHE A 55 -11.66 2.32 17.03
CA PHE A 55 -12.16 3.66 17.37
C PHE A 55 -11.13 4.48 18.17
N ASP A 56 -10.26 3.82 18.93
CA ASP A 56 -9.25 4.46 19.79
C ASP A 56 -7.82 4.41 19.19
N THR A 57 -7.71 4.25 17.88
CA THR A 57 -6.44 4.17 17.17
C THR A 57 -6.03 5.51 16.55
N ASP A 58 -5.85 6.55 17.36
CA ASP A 58 -5.60 7.94 16.95
C ASP A 58 -4.27 8.19 16.24
N ALA A 59 -3.31 7.28 16.35
CA ALA A 59 -1.97 7.41 15.79
C ALA A 59 -1.63 6.32 14.76
N GLN A 60 -2.66 5.77 14.08
CA GLN A 60 -2.54 4.86 12.94
C GLN A 60 -3.75 5.03 12.02
N PHE A 61 -3.59 4.65 10.75
CA PHE A 61 -4.63 4.80 9.75
C PHE A 61 -4.47 3.79 8.61
N MET A 62 -5.55 3.53 7.89
CA MET A 62 -5.49 2.83 6.61
C MET A 62 -5.14 3.81 5.49
N PHE A 63 -4.23 3.41 4.61
CA PHE A 63 -3.91 4.10 3.37
C PHE A 63 -4.42 3.25 2.22
N GLY A 64 -5.53 3.66 1.61
CA GLY A 64 -6.37 2.75 0.83
C GLY A 64 -6.99 1.67 1.72
N LYS A 65 -7.20 0.48 1.16
CA LYS A 65 -7.78 -0.70 1.85
C LYS A 65 -6.74 -1.72 2.29
N GLU A 66 -5.55 -1.66 1.70
CA GLU A 66 -4.53 -2.69 1.81
C GLU A 66 -3.41 -2.35 2.78
N LEU A 67 -3.08 -1.06 2.95
CA LEU A 67 -1.95 -0.61 3.76
C LEU A 67 -2.41 0.01 5.08
N LEU A 68 -1.85 -0.47 6.18
CA LEU A 68 -1.95 0.13 7.50
C LEU A 68 -0.66 0.86 7.81
N ILE A 69 -0.73 2.14 8.19
CA ILE A 69 0.41 2.99 8.51
C ILE A 69 0.31 3.46 9.96
N ALA A 70 1.38 3.26 10.72
CA ALA A 70 1.42 3.60 12.15
C ALA A 70 2.62 4.52 12.48
N PRO A 71 2.56 5.82 12.15
CA PRO A 71 3.68 6.74 12.35
C PRO A 71 4.01 6.92 13.82
N VAL A 72 5.28 7.16 14.10
CA VAL A 72 5.77 7.49 15.45
C VAL A 72 5.58 8.98 15.68
N VAL A 73 4.68 9.33 16.59
CA VAL A 73 4.34 10.73 16.93
C VAL A 73 4.95 11.21 18.26
N LYS A 74 5.55 10.30 19.02
CA LYS A 74 6.21 10.63 20.30
C LYS A 74 7.70 10.87 20.09
N LYS A 75 8.21 12.01 20.57
CA LYS A 75 9.64 12.36 20.50
C LYS A 75 10.50 11.27 21.16
N ASN A 76 11.57 10.86 20.50
CA ASN A 76 12.54 9.85 20.95
C ASN A 76 11.95 8.44 21.16
N ALA A 77 10.74 8.14 20.76
CA ALA A 77 10.22 6.78 20.78
C ALA A 77 10.98 5.92 19.75
N LYS A 78 11.35 4.72 20.16
CA LYS A 78 12.03 3.71 19.33
C LYS A 78 11.13 2.51 19.02
N THR A 79 9.95 2.52 19.60
CA THR A 79 8.93 1.50 19.38
C THR A 79 7.58 2.16 19.14
N LYS A 80 6.70 1.46 18.46
CA LYS A 80 5.32 1.86 18.21
C LYS A 80 4.39 0.76 18.70
N ASN A 81 3.44 1.12 19.56
CA ASN A 81 2.29 0.25 19.85
C ASN A 81 1.20 0.54 18.80
N LEU A 82 0.66 -0.50 18.21
CA LEU A 82 -0.37 -0.42 17.17
C LEU A 82 -1.33 -1.61 17.27
N TYR A 83 -2.51 -1.44 16.70
CA TYR A 83 -3.52 -2.48 16.59
C TYR A 83 -3.62 -2.98 15.15
N LEU A 84 -3.58 -4.30 14.95
CA LEU A 84 -3.90 -4.94 13.68
C LEU A 84 -5.34 -5.47 13.74
N PRO A 85 -6.25 -4.99 12.89
CA PRO A 85 -7.62 -5.50 12.83
C PRO A 85 -7.69 -6.88 12.19
N GLU A 86 -8.90 -7.45 12.09
CA GLU A 86 -9.15 -8.77 11.51
C GLU A 86 -8.39 -9.02 10.19
N GLY A 87 -7.82 -10.22 10.07
CA GLY A 87 -7.06 -10.70 8.90
C GLY A 87 -5.63 -11.04 9.25
N ASN A 88 -4.84 -11.32 8.23
CA ASN A 88 -3.41 -11.51 8.36
C ASN A 88 -2.67 -10.34 7.73
N TRP A 89 -1.58 -9.93 8.35
CA TRP A 89 -0.83 -8.74 8.00
C TRP A 89 0.65 -9.03 7.83
N LEU A 90 1.23 -8.63 6.71
CA LEU A 90 2.68 -8.70 6.52
C LEU A 90 3.30 -7.34 6.85
N ASN A 91 4.46 -7.37 7.49
CA ASN A 91 5.27 -6.16 7.63
C ASN A 91 5.72 -5.69 6.23
N TYR A 92 5.28 -4.51 5.81
CA TYR A 92 5.58 -3.99 4.48
C TYR A 92 7.06 -3.64 4.30
N ASN A 93 7.78 -3.32 5.39
CA ASN A 93 9.19 -2.94 5.31
C ASN A 93 10.12 -4.14 5.06
N ASP A 94 9.83 -5.32 5.62
CA ASP A 94 10.60 -6.53 5.38
C ASP A 94 9.94 -7.49 4.37
N LYS A 95 8.64 -7.31 4.14
CA LYS A 95 7.79 -8.08 3.24
C LYS A 95 7.78 -9.60 3.52
N ARG A 96 8.06 -10.00 4.76
CA ARG A 96 8.23 -11.40 5.18
C ARG A 96 7.50 -11.76 6.45
N THR A 97 7.59 -10.89 7.48
CA THR A 97 7.04 -11.20 8.81
C THR A 97 5.52 -11.11 8.75
N LEU A 98 4.86 -12.21 9.06
CA LEU A 98 3.41 -12.34 9.07
C LEU A 98 2.90 -12.22 10.51
N TYR A 99 1.84 -11.46 10.69
CA TYR A 99 1.12 -11.27 11.95
C TYR A 99 -0.35 -11.65 11.76
N SER A 100 -0.93 -12.31 12.77
CA SER A 100 -2.39 -12.42 12.85
C SER A 100 -2.99 -11.07 13.23
N GLY A 101 -4.19 -10.79 12.78
CA GLY A 101 -4.96 -9.63 13.24
C GLY A 101 -5.60 -9.82 14.61
N GLU A 102 -6.52 -8.92 14.94
CA GLU A 102 -7.26 -8.82 16.21
C GLU A 102 -6.34 -8.74 17.45
N GLN A 103 -5.21 -8.00 17.31
CA GLN A 103 -4.25 -7.86 18.40
C GLN A 103 -3.52 -6.53 18.42
N TRP A 104 -3.16 -6.11 19.61
CA TRP A 104 -2.19 -5.06 19.84
C TRP A 104 -0.78 -5.63 19.81
N LEU A 105 0.13 -4.95 19.12
CA LEU A 105 1.55 -5.31 19.13
C LEU A 105 2.43 -4.08 19.27
N THR A 106 3.62 -4.33 19.83
CA THR A 106 4.68 -3.33 19.90
C THR A 106 5.77 -3.73 18.93
N VAL A 107 6.09 -2.85 17.99
CA VAL A 107 7.12 -3.07 16.98
C VAL A 107 8.26 -2.06 17.13
N ASP A 108 9.44 -2.45 16.69
CA ASP A 108 10.56 -1.53 16.58
C ASP A 108 10.26 -0.46 15.53
N ALA A 109 10.55 0.78 15.89
CA ALA A 109 10.31 1.93 15.02
C ALA A 109 11.50 2.91 15.11
N PRO A 110 12.67 2.53 14.57
CA PRO A 110 13.81 3.44 14.47
C PRO A 110 13.46 4.64 13.58
N LEU A 111 14.18 5.72 13.71
CA LEU A 111 13.94 6.96 12.96
C LEU A 111 13.93 6.75 11.43
N SER A 112 14.60 5.72 10.95
CA SER A 112 14.69 5.36 9.54
C SER A 112 13.50 4.56 9.00
N CYS A 113 12.51 4.21 9.85
CA CYS A 113 11.44 3.30 9.48
C CYS A 113 10.08 3.79 10.01
N ILE A 114 9.10 3.90 9.14
CA ILE A 114 7.69 4.05 9.52
C ILE A 114 7.09 2.64 9.55
N PRO A 115 6.54 2.17 10.68
CA PRO A 115 5.84 0.90 10.73
C PRO A 115 4.66 0.88 9.75
N MET A 116 4.73 -0.03 8.79
CA MET A 116 3.73 -0.22 7.74
C MET A 116 3.41 -1.70 7.62
N PHE A 117 2.14 -2.01 7.44
CA PHE A 117 1.65 -3.36 7.26
C PHE A 117 0.77 -3.45 6.03
N VAL A 118 0.85 -4.55 5.33
CA VAL A 118 -0.01 -4.84 4.19
C VAL A 118 -0.88 -6.05 4.50
N LYS A 119 -2.17 -5.95 4.18
CA LYS A 119 -3.11 -7.05 4.36
C LYS A 119 -2.74 -8.21 3.45
N GLN A 120 -2.73 -9.43 3.97
CA GLN A 120 -2.55 -10.63 3.15
C GLN A 120 -3.68 -10.73 2.12
N GLY A 121 -3.36 -11.13 0.90
CA GLY A 121 -4.31 -11.14 -0.21
C GLY A 121 -4.44 -9.79 -0.92
N SER A 122 -3.43 -8.93 -0.79
CA SER A 122 -3.40 -7.61 -1.43
C SER A 122 -2.52 -7.56 -2.67
N ILE A 123 -2.81 -6.60 -3.54
CA ILE A 123 -1.97 -6.21 -4.68
C ILE A 123 -1.71 -4.72 -4.56
N ILE A 124 -0.44 -4.32 -4.53
CA ILE A 124 -0.03 -2.92 -4.46
C ILE A 124 0.63 -2.55 -5.79
N PRO A 125 -0.01 -1.73 -6.63
CA PRO A 125 0.64 -1.21 -7.82
C PRO A 125 1.69 -0.17 -7.44
N THR A 126 2.88 -0.35 -7.97
CA THR A 126 4.03 0.53 -7.78
C THR A 126 4.66 0.87 -9.13
N MET A 127 5.60 1.81 -9.13
CA MET A 127 6.39 2.17 -10.31
C MET A 127 7.84 2.46 -9.90
N PRO A 128 8.81 2.39 -10.83
CA PRO A 128 10.18 2.84 -10.56
C PRO A 128 10.20 4.30 -10.10
N VAL A 129 11.10 4.61 -9.17
CA VAL A 129 11.26 5.98 -8.67
C VAL A 129 11.83 6.88 -9.77
N MET A 130 11.27 8.09 -9.89
CA MET A 130 11.70 9.13 -10.81
C MET A 130 11.78 10.48 -10.09
N ASN A 131 12.46 11.47 -10.67
CA ASN A 131 12.61 12.79 -10.04
C ASN A 131 11.33 13.61 -10.09
N TYR A 132 10.50 13.43 -11.13
CA TYR A 132 9.18 14.04 -11.27
C TYR A 132 8.26 13.11 -12.07
N ILE A 133 6.96 13.25 -11.89
CA ILE A 133 5.95 12.41 -12.58
C ILE A 133 6.02 12.69 -14.09
N GLY A 134 6.15 11.62 -14.89
CA GLY A 134 6.24 11.72 -16.35
C GLY A 134 7.67 11.87 -16.88
N GLU A 135 8.71 11.83 -16.03
CA GLU A 135 10.12 11.79 -16.48
C GLU A 135 10.37 10.59 -17.41
N HIS A 136 9.76 9.46 -17.07
CA HIS A 136 9.87 8.19 -17.78
C HIS A 136 8.49 7.58 -18.04
N PRO A 137 7.75 8.09 -19.04
CA PRO A 137 6.39 7.59 -19.33
C PRO A 137 6.37 6.13 -19.79
N GLU A 138 7.53 5.58 -20.20
CA GLU A 138 7.71 4.18 -20.57
C GLU A 138 7.83 3.23 -19.38
N TYR A 139 7.98 3.73 -18.16
CA TYR A 139 8.13 2.87 -16.99
C TYR A 139 6.88 2.03 -16.76
N PRO A 140 7.08 0.72 -16.47
CA PRO A 140 5.96 -0.18 -16.24
C PRO A 140 5.33 0.06 -14.87
N VAL A 141 4.03 -0.20 -14.75
CA VAL A 141 3.41 -0.44 -13.45
C VAL A 141 3.84 -1.83 -12.96
N ILE A 142 4.36 -1.89 -11.74
CA ILE A 142 4.81 -3.11 -11.08
C ILE A 142 3.75 -3.49 -10.05
N PHE A 143 3.23 -4.70 -10.13
CA PHE A 143 2.28 -5.20 -9.12
C PHE A 143 3.02 -6.01 -8.07
N GLU A 144 3.14 -5.46 -6.86
CA GLU A 144 3.59 -6.20 -5.69
C GLU A 144 2.43 -7.05 -5.17
N VAL A 145 2.55 -8.37 -5.28
CA VAL A 145 1.51 -9.30 -4.84
C VAL A 145 1.87 -9.87 -3.47
N PHE A 146 0.97 -9.72 -2.52
CA PHE A 146 1.00 -10.33 -1.20
C PHE A 146 -0.01 -11.48 -1.20
N PRO A 147 0.43 -12.72 -1.41
CA PRO A 147 -0.47 -13.83 -1.72
C PRO A 147 -1.54 -14.03 -0.66
N ALA A 148 -2.76 -14.26 -1.10
CA ALA A 148 -3.85 -14.70 -0.25
C ALA A 148 -3.58 -16.12 0.28
N VAL A 149 -4.41 -16.57 1.21
CA VAL A 149 -4.42 -17.99 1.63
C VAL A 149 -4.71 -18.87 0.41
N GLU A 150 -4.20 -20.09 0.42
CA GLU A 150 -4.43 -21.05 -0.66
C GLU A 150 -5.91 -21.17 -1.04
N GLY A 151 -6.17 -21.21 -2.33
CA GLY A 151 -7.52 -21.27 -2.89
C GLY A 151 -8.22 -19.92 -3.02
N GLN A 152 -7.73 -18.88 -2.34
CA GLN A 152 -8.26 -17.51 -2.41
C GLN A 152 -7.58 -16.68 -3.49
N SER A 153 -8.14 -15.49 -3.75
CA SER A 153 -7.61 -14.55 -4.75
C SER A 153 -7.39 -13.18 -4.14
N ALA A 154 -6.31 -12.54 -4.55
CA ALA A 154 -6.09 -11.11 -4.40
C ALA A 154 -6.66 -10.39 -5.63
N SER A 155 -7.21 -9.20 -5.44
CA SER A 155 -7.72 -8.37 -6.55
C SER A 155 -7.41 -6.90 -6.33
N PHE A 156 -7.18 -6.18 -7.43
CA PHE A 156 -7.03 -4.73 -7.44
C PHE A 156 -7.60 -4.18 -8.74
N LEU A 157 -8.24 -3.00 -8.70
CA LEU A 157 -8.76 -2.33 -9.89
C LEU A 157 -7.91 -1.09 -10.14
N LEU A 158 -6.91 -1.21 -11.01
CA LEU A 158 -6.03 -0.10 -11.37
C LEU A 158 -6.80 0.94 -12.20
N TYR A 159 -6.66 2.21 -11.84
CA TYR A 159 -7.17 3.34 -12.60
C TYR A 159 -6.03 4.09 -13.30
N GLU A 160 -6.21 4.41 -14.57
CA GLU A 160 -5.28 5.15 -15.39
C GLU A 160 -6.03 6.11 -16.33
N ASP A 161 -5.51 7.33 -16.50
CA ASP A 161 -5.94 8.33 -17.49
C ASP A 161 -4.71 9.11 -17.99
N GLU A 162 -4.90 10.15 -18.79
CA GLU A 162 -3.80 10.99 -19.29
C GLU A 162 -3.12 11.84 -18.19
N GLY A 163 -3.74 11.99 -17.01
CA GLY A 163 -3.17 12.64 -15.83
C GLY A 163 -3.03 14.16 -15.89
N THR A 164 -3.18 14.76 -17.05
CA THR A 164 -2.90 16.19 -17.28
C THR A 164 -4.08 16.99 -17.84
N ASP A 165 -5.15 16.31 -18.20
CA ASP A 165 -6.33 16.93 -18.79
C ASP A 165 -7.64 16.57 -18.05
N LEU A 166 -8.77 16.98 -18.61
CA LEU A 166 -10.10 16.71 -18.08
C LEU A 166 -10.84 15.61 -18.87
N GLY A 167 -10.11 14.75 -19.60
CA GLY A 167 -10.65 13.65 -20.38
C GLY A 167 -11.46 12.67 -19.52
N TYR A 168 -11.07 12.50 -18.26
CA TYR A 168 -11.78 11.65 -17.30
C TYR A 168 -13.25 12.07 -17.08
N LEU A 169 -13.62 13.33 -17.30
CA LEU A 169 -15.01 13.80 -17.28
C LEU A 169 -15.83 13.33 -18.49
N LYS A 170 -15.17 12.81 -19.52
CA LYS A 170 -15.75 12.25 -20.75
C LYS A 170 -15.55 10.75 -20.85
N ASP A 171 -15.28 10.08 -19.71
CA ASP A 171 -14.97 8.64 -19.63
C ASP A 171 -13.69 8.22 -20.39
N GLU A 172 -12.76 9.16 -20.64
CA GLU A 172 -11.45 8.90 -21.26
C GLU A 172 -10.47 8.40 -20.19
N PHE A 173 -10.67 7.19 -19.68
CA PHE A 173 -9.83 6.52 -18.69
C PHE A 173 -9.91 5.01 -18.85
N LEU A 174 -8.97 4.30 -18.20
CA LEU A 174 -8.97 2.85 -18.10
C LEU A 174 -9.16 2.41 -16.64
N LYS A 175 -9.95 1.35 -16.44
CA LYS A 175 -10.02 0.59 -15.18
C LYS A 175 -9.62 -0.85 -15.48
N THR A 176 -8.41 -1.23 -15.07
CA THR A 176 -7.83 -2.54 -15.35
C THR A 176 -7.96 -3.45 -14.13
N PRO A 177 -8.80 -4.51 -14.17
CA PRO A 177 -8.91 -5.47 -13.07
C PRO A 177 -7.70 -6.40 -13.05
N ILE A 178 -7.01 -6.45 -11.92
CA ILE A 178 -5.88 -7.34 -11.66
C ILE A 178 -6.34 -8.40 -10.68
N ASN A 179 -6.24 -9.68 -11.02
CA ASN A 179 -6.63 -10.79 -10.16
C ASN A 179 -5.50 -11.83 -10.09
N VAL A 180 -5.18 -12.25 -8.90
CA VAL A 180 -4.13 -13.26 -8.63
C VAL A 180 -4.69 -14.33 -7.72
N LYS A 181 -4.78 -15.57 -8.21
CA LYS A 181 -5.22 -16.71 -7.41
C LYS A 181 -4.01 -17.43 -6.83
N THR A 182 -4.02 -17.69 -5.52
CA THR A 182 -3.04 -18.53 -4.83
C THR A 182 -3.42 -19.99 -4.99
N THR A 183 -2.48 -20.83 -5.44
CA THR A 183 -2.67 -22.26 -5.64
C THR A 183 -1.51 -23.02 -5.01
N LEU A 184 -1.66 -24.35 -4.76
CA LEU A 184 -0.59 -25.24 -4.31
C LEU A 184 0.69 -25.19 -5.15
N LYS A 185 0.57 -24.81 -6.43
CA LYS A 185 1.70 -24.76 -7.38
C LYS A 185 2.30 -23.37 -7.53
N GLY A 186 1.78 -22.36 -6.81
CA GLY A 186 2.19 -20.95 -6.90
C GLY A 186 1.04 -20.04 -7.26
N LEU A 187 1.36 -18.88 -7.83
CA LEU A 187 0.38 -17.85 -8.18
C LEU A 187 -0.11 -18.04 -9.61
N LYS A 188 -1.43 -18.01 -9.81
CA LYS A 188 -2.07 -17.97 -11.12
C LYS A 188 -2.61 -16.57 -11.37
N LEU A 189 -2.09 -15.93 -12.40
CA LEU A 189 -2.51 -14.61 -12.84
C LEU A 189 -3.70 -14.73 -13.80
N LEU A 190 -4.66 -13.84 -13.62
CA LEU A 190 -5.86 -13.75 -14.46
C LEU A 190 -5.95 -12.29 -14.92
N PHE A 191 -5.31 -11.98 -16.08
CA PHE A 191 -5.37 -10.64 -16.67
C PHE A 191 -6.22 -10.62 -17.95
N PRO A 192 -7.02 -9.57 -18.17
CA PRO A 192 -7.30 -9.12 -19.51
C PRO A 192 -6.11 -8.27 -20.00
N HIS A 193 -5.60 -8.50 -21.19
CA HIS A 193 -4.52 -7.82 -21.91
C HIS A 193 -3.94 -6.54 -21.26
N VAL A 194 -2.79 -6.66 -20.62
CA VAL A 194 -2.06 -5.51 -20.01
C VAL A 194 -0.70 -5.35 -20.71
N ARG A 195 -0.32 -4.09 -20.97
CA ARG A 195 1.06 -3.74 -21.36
C ARG A 195 2.01 -4.15 -20.24
N VAL A 196 3.09 -4.82 -20.59
CA VAL A 196 4.21 -5.28 -19.73
C VAL A 196 4.00 -5.12 -18.22
N VAL A 197 3.69 -6.22 -17.54
CA VAL A 197 3.54 -6.28 -16.09
C VAL A 197 4.73 -7.00 -15.49
N THR A 198 5.47 -6.34 -14.63
CA THR A 198 6.43 -7.00 -13.74
C THR A 198 5.71 -7.34 -12.45
N ILE A 199 5.79 -8.60 -12.03
CA ILE A 199 5.19 -9.05 -10.77
C ILE A 199 6.30 -9.40 -9.83
N SER A 200 6.34 -8.73 -8.70
CA SER A 200 7.09 -9.17 -7.54
C SER A 200 6.13 -9.83 -6.55
N TYR A 201 6.44 -11.01 -6.06
CA TYR A 201 5.66 -11.69 -5.06
C TYR A 201 6.51 -11.97 -3.82
N HIS A 202 5.89 -11.85 -2.67
CA HIS A 202 6.53 -12.06 -1.38
C HIS A 202 5.88 -13.29 -0.73
N LEU A 203 6.57 -14.43 -0.77
CA LEU A 203 6.16 -15.61 -0.02
C LEU A 203 6.69 -15.45 1.41
N SER A 204 5.81 -15.20 2.38
CA SER A 204 6.12 -15.51 3.77
C SER A 204 6.26 -17.03 3.84
N GLY A 205 7.42 -17.52 4.31
CA GLY A 205 7.71 -18.96 4.37
C GLY A 205 6.56 -19.76 4.97
N ILE A 206 6.22 -20.85 4.26
CA ILE A 206 5.35 -21.91 4.73
C ILE A 206 6.06 -22.67 5.83
#